data_edd15a58e452a1bc4bc6fcee49b8457b
#
_entry.id   edd15a58e452a1bc4bc6fcee49b8457b
#
_cell.length_a   1.000
_cell.length_b   1.000
_cell.length_c   1.000
_cell.angle_alpha   90.00
_cell.angle_beta   90.00
_cell.angle_gamma   90.00
#
_symmetry.space_group_name_H-M   'P 1'
#
loop_
_entity.id
_entity.type
_entity.pdbx_description
1 polymer ?
#
loop_
_entity_poly.entity_id
_entity_poly.type
_entity_poly.pdbx_seq_one_letter_code
_entity_poly.pdbx_strand_id
1 'polypeptide(L)'
;MVATIREEVRRSRRRHTPEQIITALREAEVGLANGKTVGMVSRELGISEQTYYRWRQEFGGMKVDQARHFKDLERENAQLKRAVANLTLDKLILEEAAKGNF
;
A
#
# COMPACT_ATOMS: atom_id res chain seq x y z
N MET A 1 -17.96 -25.45 -5.87
CA MET A 1 -16.66 -25.03 -6.31
C MET A 1 -15.88 -24.38 -5.19
N VAL A 2 -15.22 -25.24 -4.45
CA VAL A 2 -14.52 -24.84 -3.23
C VAL A 2 -13.29 -23.96 -3.51
N ALA A 3 -12.70 -24.12 -4.70
CA ALA A 3 -11.54 -23.33 -5.13
C ALA A 3 -11.83 -21.84 -5.21
N THR A 4 -13.07 -21.47 -5.51
CA THR A 4 -13.50 -20.09 -5.73
C THR A 4 -13.38 -19.23 -4.48
N ILE A 5 -13.71 -19.80 -3.30
CA ILE A 5 -13.63 -19.06 -2.03
C ILE A 5 -12.19 -18.70 -1.71
N ARG A 6 -11.26 -19.64 -1.91
CA ARG A 6 -9.84 -19.39 -1.67
C ARG A 6 -9.28 -18.34 -2.63
N GLU A 7 -9.72 -18.37 -3.89
CA GLU A 7 -9.31 -17.39 -4.88
C GLU A 7 -9.83 -16.01 -4.55
N GLU A 8 -11.07 -15.89 -4.09
CA GLU A 8 -11.64 -14.61 -3.65
C GLU A 8 -10.90 -14.04 -2.46
N VAL A 9 -10.59 -14.85 -1.46
CA VAL A 9 -9.79 -14.42 -0.31
C VAL A 9 -8.40 -14.02 -0.75
N ARG A 10 -7.80 -14.76 -1.69
CA ARG A 10 -6.49 -14.44 -2.22
C ARG A 10 -6.51 -13.14 -3.01
N ARG A 11 -7.55 -12.88 -3.80
CA ARG A 11 -7.75 -11.63 -4.54
C ARG A 11 -7.90 -10.45 -3.61
N SER A 12 -8.65 -10.57 -2.52
CA SER A 12 -8.83 -9.48 -1.56
C SER A 12 -7.55 -9.14 -0.81
N ARG A 13 -6.57 -10.05 -0.77
CA ARG A 13 -5.26 -9.83 -0.16
C ARG A 13 -4.20 -9.36 -1.16
N ARG A 14 -4.52 -9.33 -2.46
CA ARG A 14 -3.59 -8.86 -3.47
C ARG A 14 -3.31 -7.37 -3.27
N ARG A 15 -2.07 -7.02 -3.57
CA ARG A 15 -1.72 -5.61 -3.65
C ARG A 15 -2.42 -4.97 -4.83
N HIS A 16 -3.04 -3.85 -4.59
CA HIS A 16 -3.68 -3.06 -5.63
C HIS A 16 -2.72 -1.96 -6.08
N THR A 17 -2.74 -1.66 -7.37
CA THR A 17 -1.97 -0.53 -7.89
C THR A 17 -2.62 0.78 -7.46
N PRO A 18 -1.85 1.88 -7.40
CA PRO A 18 -2.44 3.18 -7.08
C PRO A 18 -3.61 3.56 -7.98
N GLU A 19 -3.54 3.22 -9.27
CA GLU A 19 -4.63 3.48 -10.22
C GLU A 19 -5.88 2.69 -9.84
N GLN A 20 -5.72 1.43 -9.47
CA GLN A 20 -6.83 0.58 -9.05
C GLN A 20 -7.47 1.13 -7.78
N ILE A 21 -6.68 1.60 -6.83
CA ILE A 21 -7.18 2.17 -5.59
C ILE A 21 -8.00 3.43 -5.87
N ILE A 22 -7.50 4.33 -6.69
CA ILE A 22 -8.21 5.57 -7.06
C ILE A 22 -9.51 5.25 -7.77
N THR A 23 -9.49 4.31 -8.72
CA THR A 23 -10.70 3.87 -9.44
C THR A 23 -11.71 3.30 -8.47
N ALA A 24 -11.27 2.44 -7.54
CA ALA A 24 -12.14 1.84 -6.54
C ALA A 24 -12.76 2.90 -5.62
N LEU A 25 -11.99 3.89 -5.20
CA LEU A 25 -12.50 4.98 -4.36
C LEU A 25 -13.55 5.82 -5.10
N ARG A 26 -13.37 6.05 -6.40
CA ARG A 26 -14.37 6.77 -7.21
C ARG A 26 -15.67 5.97 -7.33
N GLU A 27 -15.57 4.68 -7.57
CA GLU A 27 -16.73 3.80 -7.59
C GLU A 27 -17.46 3.80 -6.25
N ALA A 28 -16.70 3.77 -5.16
CA ALA A 28 -17.26 3.84 -3.82
C ALA A 28 -18.00 5.15 -3.59
N GLU A 29 -17.45 6.29 -4.02
CA GLU A 29 -18.09 7.59 -3.89
C GLU A 29 -19.43 7.62 -4.63
N VAL A 30 -19.46 7.09 -5.84
CA VAL A 30 -20.71 7.00 -6.61
C VAL A 30 -21.73 6.13 -5.89
N GLY A 31 -21.30 4.97 -5.38
CA GLY A 31 -22.18 4.08 -4.61
C GLY A 31 -22.75 4.74 -3.37
N LEU A 32 -21.91 5.43 -2.60
CA LEU A 32 -22.35 6.16 -1.40
C LEU A 32 -23.33 7.28 -1.76
N ALA A 33 -23.08 8.01 -2.84
CA ALA A 33 -23.97 9.05 -3.32
C ALA A 33 -25.34 8.48 -3.73
N ASN A 34 -25.38 7.23 -4.16
CA ASN A 34 -26.61 6.52 -4.53
C ASN A 34 -27.29 5.82 -3.34
N GLY A 35 -26.83 6.08 -2.12
CA GLY A 35 -27.46 5.56 -0.92
C GLY A 35 -26.93 4.23 -0.42
N LYS A 36 -25.86 3.70 -1.01
CA LYS A 36 -25.23 2.49 -0.50
C LYS A 36 -24.43 2.78 0.77
N THR A 37 -24.30 1.76 1.61
CA THR A 37 -23.48 1.87 2.82
C THR A 37 -22.01 1.54 2.52
N VAL A 38 -21.11 1.93 3.43
CA VAL A 38 -19.70 1.59 3.33
C VAL A 38 -19.51 0.08 3.26
N GLY A 39 -20.26 -0.68 4.05
CA GLY A 39 -20.19 -2.14 3.99
C GLY A 39 -20.54 -2.69 2.63
N MET A 40 -21.57 -2.13 1.98
CA MET A 40 -22.00 -2.56 0.66
C MET A 40 -20.95 -2.24 -0.41
N VAL A 41 -20.41 -1.03 -0.44
CA VAL A 41 -19.41 -0.65 -1.44
C VAL A 41 -18.11 -1.41 -1.24
N SER A 42 -17.69 -1.64 0.00
CA SER A 42 -16.50 -2.44 0.29
C SER A 42 -16.65 -3.87 -0.21
N ARG A 43 -17.81 -4.46 0.02
CA ARG A 43 -18.10 -5.82 -0.45
C ARG A 43 -18.07 -5.89 -1.98
N GLU A 44 -18.65 -4.92 -2.65
CA GLU A 44 -18.64 -4.85 -4.12
C GLU A 44 -17.21 -4.73 -4.67
N LEU A 45 -16.35 -4.01 -3.96
CA LEU A 45 -14.96 -3.83 -4.34
C LEU A 45 -14.08 -5.02 -3.93
N GLY A 46 -14.61 -5.95 -3.15
CA GLY A 46 -13.84 -7.10 -2.68
C GLY A 46 -12.81 -6.78 -1.62
N ILE A 47 -13.05 -5.75 -0.82
CA ILE A 47 -12.14 -5.31 0.25
C ILE A 47 -12.89 -5.23 1.57
N SER A 48 -12.13 -5.16 2.67
CA SER A 48 -12.71 -4.90 3.99
C SER A 48 -13.03 -3.42 4.17
N GLU A 49 -13.90 -3.09 5.11
CA GLU A 49 -14.18 -1.71 5.46
C GLU A 49 -12.92 -1.00 5.97
N GLN A 50 -12.09 -1.70 6.73
CA GLN A 50 -10.82 -1.16 7.21
C GLN A 50 -9.90 -0.78 6.05
N THR A 51 -9.82 -1.62 5.03
CA THR A 51 -9.04 -1.33 3.83
C THR A 51 -9.61 -0.12 3.10
N TYR A 52 -10.94 -0.02 2.99
CA TYR A 52 -11.60 1.13 2.37
C TYR A 52 -11.22 2.42 3.08
N TYR A 53 -11.32 2.46 4.41
CA TYR A 53 -10.99 3.67 5.19
C TYR A 53 -9.52 4.02 5.09
N ARG A 54 -8.63 3.02 5.08
CA ARG A 54 -7.20 3.23 4.90
C ARG A 54 -6.90 3.85 3.53
N TRP A 55 -7.51 3.31 2.48
CA TRP A 55 -7.33 3.84 1.12
C TRP A 55 -7.85 5.27 1.02
N ARG A 56 -9.00 5.53 1.61
CA ARG A 56 -9.58 6.88 1.62
C ARG A 56 -8.66 7.87 2.31
N GLN A 57 -8.04 7.47 3.39
CA GLN A 57 -7.11 8.32 4.14
C GLN A 57 -5.84 8.57 3.32
N GLU A 58 -5.29 7.53 2.69
CA GLU A 58 -4.03 7.63 1.95
C GLU A 58 -4.19 8.28 0.57
N PHE A 59 -5.27 7.96 -0.14
CA PHE A 59 -5.43 8.33 -1.54
C PHE A 59 -6.67 9.19 -1.82
N GLY A 60 -7.45 9.52 -0.81
CA GLY A 60 -8.66 10.32 -1.00
C GLY A 60 -8.31 11.69 -1.59
N GLY A 61 -8.97 12.03 -2.70
CA GLY A 61 -8.72 13.28 -3.40
C GLY A 61 -7.49 13.29 -4.31
N MET A 62 -6.72 12.21 -4.36
CA MET A 62 -5.57 12.14 -5.27
C MET A 62 -6.01 11.79 -6.69
N LYS A 63 -5.30 12.33 -7.66
CA LYS A 63 -5.39 11.88 -9.05
C LYS A 63 -4.49 10.66 -9.24
N VAL A 64 -4.78 9.86 -10.28
CA VAL A 64 -4.01 8.63 -10.56
C VAL A 64 -2.50 8.89 -10.61
N ASP A 65 -2.09 9.94 -11.30
CA ASP A 65 -0.67 10.27 -11.44
C ASP A 65 -0.03 10.64 -10.11
N GLN A 66 -0.76 11.36 -9.27
CA GLN A 66 -0.27 11.72 -7.93
C GLN A 66 -0.13 10.49 -7.03
N ALA A 67 -1.09 9.56 -7.10
CA ALA A 67 -1.04 8.34 -6.30
C ALA A 67 0.14 7.45 -6.72
N ARG A 68 0.41 7.36 -8.03
CA ARG A 68 1.55 6.62 -8.55
C ARG A 68 2.86 7.23 -8.08
N HIS A 69 2.99 8.54 -8.19
CA HIS A 69 4.18 9.26 -7.75
C HIS A 69 4.41 9.11 -6.25
N PHE A 70 3.35 9.19 -5.46
CA PHE A 70 3.42 8.97 -4.01
C PHE A 70 3.98 7.57 -3.69
N LYS A 71 3.49 6.53 -4.37
CA LYS A 71 3.98 5.16 -4.15
C LYS A 71 5.44 4.99 -4.57
N ASP A 72 5.84 5.62 -5.66
CA ASP A 72 7.23 5.60 -6.11
C ASP A 72 8.14 6.27 -5.08
N LEU A 73 7.72 7.40 -4.53
CA LEU A 73 8.47 8.10 -3.48
C LEU A 73 8.57 7.26 -2.20
N GLU A 74 7.50 6.58 -1.80
CA GLU A 74 7.55 5.68 -0.65
C GLU A 74 8.58 4.57 -0.86
N ARG A 75 8.60 4.00 -2.06
CA ARG A 75 9.54 2.92 -2.41
C ARG A 75 10.98 3.43 -2.38
N GLU A 76 11.25 4.56 -3.00
CA GLU A 76 12.57 5.18 -3.01
C GLU A 76 13.02 5.51 -1.59
N ASN A 77 12.12 6.05 -0.78
CA ASN A 77 12.43 6.39 0.61
C ASN A 77 12.82 5.14 1.40
N ALA A 78 12.09 4.04 1.24
CA ALA A 78 12.42 2.78 1.91
C ALA A 78 13.78 2.26 1.47
N GLN A 79 14.09 2.34 0.17
CA GLN A 79 15.38 1.92 -0.38
C GLN A 79 16.52 2.78 0.16
N LEU A 80 16.34 4.08 0.22
CA LEU A 80 17.33 5.01 0.76
C LEU A 80 17.60 4.75 2.24
N LYS A 81 16.56 4.54 3.01
CA LYS A 81 16.70 4.22 4.44
C LYS A 81 17.51 2.93 4.64
N ARG A 82 17.25 1.92 3.81
CA ARG A 82 17.97 0.66 3.86
C ARG A 82 19.45 0.84 3.49
N ALA A 83 19.73 1.61 2.44
CA ALA A 83 21.09 1.91 2.02
C ALA A 83 21.85 2.66 3.11
N VAL A 84 21.25 3.65 3.74
CA VAL A 84 21.86 4.41 4.85
C VAL A 84 22.16 3.48 6.03
N ALA A 85 21.23 2.60 6.38
CA ALA A 85 21.44 1.63 7.48
C ALA A 85 22.61 0.70 7.18
N ASN A 86 22.71 0.21 5.93
CA ASN A 86 23.83 -0.67 5.53
C ASN A 86 25.17 0.05 5.56
N LEU A 87 25.21 1.28 5.07
CA LEU A 87 26.44 2.08 5.11
C LEU A 87 26.89 2.37 6.55
N THR A 88 25.93 2.65 7.44
CA THR A 88 26.23 2.88 8.85
C THR A 88 26.83 1.64 9.50
N LEU A 89 26.25 0.47 9.22
CA LEU A 89 26.77 -0.80 9.72
C LEU A 89 28.18 -1.07 9.17
N ASP A 90 28.39 -0.88 7.89
CA ASP A 90 29.71 -1.06 7.27
C ASP A 90 30.76 -0.15 7.91
N LYS A 91 30.40 1.10 8.17
CA LYS A 91 31.27 2.05 8.85
C LYS A 91 31.67 1.56 10.24
N LEU A 92 30.70 1.06 11.03
CA LEU A 92 30.97 0.53 12.36
C LEU A 92 31.91 -0.69 12.31
N ILE A 93 31.71 -1.58 11.34
CA ILE A 93 32.55 -2.76 11.16
C ILE A 93 34.00 -2.33 10.83
N LEU A 94 34.16 -1.38 9.93
CA LEU A 94 35.48 -0.86 9.55
C LEU A 94 36.16 -0.16 10.71
N GLU A 95 35.44 0.59 11.53
CA GLU A 95 35.99 1.23 12.72
C GLU A 95 36.51 0.21 13.73
N GLU A 96 35.77 -0.88 13.96
CA GLU A 96 36.20 -1.95 14.84
C GLU A 96 37.46 -2.65 14.30
N ALA A 97 37.50 -2.93 13.01
CA ALA A 97 38.68 -3.50 12.37
C ALA A 97 39.90 -2.59 12.49
N ALA A 98 39.72 -1.27 12.34
CA ALA A 98 40.79 -0.30 12.46
C ALA A 98 41.34 -0.22 13.88
N LYS A 99 40.52 -0.53 14.88
CA LYS A 99 40.97 -0.58 16.28
C LYS A 99 41.74 -1.85 16.62
N GLY A 100 41.79 -2.80 15.74
CA GLY A 100 42.46 -4.07 16.00
C GLY A 100 41.73 -5.04 16.88
N ASN A 101 40.38 -4.88 17.02
CA ASN A 101 39.53 -5.76 17.81
C ASN A 101 39.04 -6.94 16.99
N PHE A 102 39.94 -7.87 16.73
CA PHE A 102 39.62 -9.06 15.94
C PHE A 102 39.43 -10.27 16.84
#